data_d212adb0f1433f16b50853dadfc103f2
#
_entry.id   d212adb0f1433f16b50853dadfc103f2
#
_cell.length_a   1.000
_cell.length_b   1.000
_cell.length_c   1.000
_cell.angle_alpha   90.00
_cell.angle_beta   90.00
_cell.angle_gamma   90.00
#
_symmetry.space_group_name_H-M   'P 1'
#
loop_
_entity.id
_entity.type
_entity.pdbx_description
1 polymer ?
#
loop_
_entity_poly.entity_id
_entity_poly.type
_entity_poly.pdbx_seq_one_letter_code
_entity_poly.pdbx_strand_id
1 'polypeptide(L)'
;MIQAEFFGGKSPKGFKVSGHSGTAPAGEDIVCAAVTSAVRLTETLINDTLQVGAEVTVDPSTATITLRLPDQAPKCADKALLALQRYLKELSLECPDGIGVVVRK
;
A
#
# COMPACT_ATOMS: atom_id res chain seq x y z
N MET A 1 -6.19 8.28 -10.78
CA MET A 1 -6.24 6.85 -10.40
C MET A 1 -5.05 6.50 -9.51
N ILE A 2 -5.30 5.78 -8.44
CA ILE A 2 -4.26 5.35 -7.53
C ILE A 2 -3.58 4.11 -8.10
N GLN A 3 -2.24 4.05 -8.00
CA GLN A 3 -1.45 2.89 -8.43
C GLN A 3 -0.77 2.30 -7.22
N ALA A 4 -1.01 1.01 -6.97
CA ALA A 4 -0.36 0.27 -5.90
C ALA A 4 0.52 -0.81 -6.50
N GLU A 5 1.81 -0.76 -6.20
CA GLU A 5 2.78 -1.75 -6.65
C GLU A 5 3.34 -2.50 -5.45
N PHE A 6 3.40 -3.81 -5.55
CA PHE A 6 3.99 -4.66 -4.51
C PHE A 6 5.20 -5.37 -5.10
N PHE A 7 6.27 -5.46 -4.33
CA PHE A 7 7.55 -6.04 -4.78
C PHE A 7 7.85 -7.30 -3.96
N GLY A 8 8.41 -8.31 -4.60
CA GLY A 8 8.81 -9.54 -3.94
C GLY A 8 7.98 -10.77 -4.31
N GLY A 9 7.12 -10.67 -5.30
CA GLY A 9 6.32 -11.79 -5.76
C GLY A 9 5.39 -12.33 -4.70
N LYS A 10 5.52 -13.64 -4.40
CA LYS A 10 4.66 -14.32 -3.44
C LYS A 10 4.90 -13.93 -1.99
N SER A 11 6.07 -13.39 -1.69
CA SER A 11 6.43 -12.92 -0.36
C SER A 11 6.75 -11.44 -0.43
N PRO A 12 5.75 -10.56 -0.38
CA PRO A 12 6.00 -9.13 -0.59
C PRO A 12 7.03 -8.58 0.39
N LYS A 13 7.96 -7.80 -0.14
CA LYS A 13 9.01 -7.15 0.64
C LYS A 13 8.83 -5.65 0.74
N GLY A 14 7.88 -5.10 0.03
CA GLY A 14 7.59 -3.69 0.06
C GLY A 14 6.47 -3.32 -0.88
N PHE A 15 6.09 -2.06 -0.81
CA PHE A 15 5.08 -1.52 -1.70
C PHE A 15 5.37 -0.07 -2.05
N LYS A 16 4.77 0.37 -3.12
CA LYS A 16 4.76 1.77 -3.54
C LYS A 16 3.34 2.11 -3.96
N VAL A 17 2.72 3.04 -3.24
CA VAL A 17 1.36 3.49 -3.56
C VAL A 17 1.44 4.96 -3.95
N SER A 18 0.93 5.28 -5.13
CA SER A 18 1.05 6.63 -5.68
C SER A 18 -0.24 7.08 -6.34
N GLY A 19 -0.31 8.39 -6.55
CA GLY A 19 -1.45 9.01 -7.18
C GLY A 19 -2.45 9.50 -6.16
N HIS A 20 -3.22 10.46 -6.60
CA HIS A 20 -4.27 10.93 -5.74
C HIS A 20 -5.28 11.70 -6.57
N SER A 21 -6.39 11.97 -5.96
CA SER A 21 -7.52 12.53 -6.67
C SER A 21 -7.53 14.04 -6.72
N GLY A 22 -6.89 14.73 -5.79
CA GLY A 22 -6.84 16.20 -5.76
C GLY A 22 -8.13 16.93 -6.07
N THR A 23 -8.59 16.82 -7.30
CA THR A 23 -9.83 17.43 -7.79
C THR A 23 -10.81 16.39 -8.29
N ALA A 24 -10.68 15.16 -7.86
CA ALA A 24 -11.47 14.06 -8.37
C ALA A 24 -12.92 14.10 -7.89
N PRO A 25 -13.83 13.41 -8.59
CA PRO A 25 -15.18 13.21 -8.11
C PRO A 25 -15.23 12.58 -6.73
N ALA A 26 -16.33 12.79 -6.01
CA ALA A 26 -16.49 12.31 -4.65
C ALA A 26 -16.22 10.81 -4.49
N GLY A 27 -16.53 10.01 -5.51
CA GLY A 27 -16.27 8.56 -5.47
C GLY A 27 -14.80 8.22 -5.40
N GLU A 28 -13.94 9.00 -6.09
CA GLU A 28 -12.50 8.79 -6.03
C GLU A 28 -11.91 9.24 -4.70
N ASP A 29 -12.49 10.28 -4.08
CA ASP A 29 -12.06 10.73 -2.75
C ASP A 29 -12.31 9.63 -1.72
N ILE A 30 -13.40 8.90 -1.83
CA ILE A 30 -13.71 7.78 -0.95
C ILE A 30 -12.68 6.67 -1.13
N VAL A 31 -12.32 6.34 -2.38
CA VAL A 31 -11.30 5.34 -2.67
C VAL A 31 -9.96 5.77 -2.09
N CYS A 32 -9.59 7.03 -2.29
CA CYS A 32 -8.35 7.57 -1.77
C CYS A 32 -8.27 7.45 -0.24
N ALA A 33 -9.36 7.77 0.45
CA ALA A 33 -9.44 7.63 1.89
C ALA A 33 -9.31 6.17 2.34
N ALA A 34 -9.98 5.26 1.63
CA ALA A 34 -9.91 3.84 1.94
C ALA A 34 -8.49 3.29 1.78
N VAL A 35 -7.82 3.63 0.68
CA VAL A 35 -6.45 3.20 0.42
C VAL A 35 -5.50 3.77 1.47
N THR A 36 -5.62 5.06 1.76
CA THR A 36 -4.76 5.72 2.76
C THR A 36 -4.92 5.08 4.13
N SER A 37 -6.15 4.80 4.54
CA SER A 37 -6.41 4.15 5.82
C SER A 37 -5.79 2.75 5.90
N ALA A 38 -5.94 1.97 4.84
CA ALA A 38 -5.36 0.62 4.78
C ALA A 38 -3.84 0.66 4.83
N VAL A 39 -3.22 1.57 4.08
CA VAL A 39 -1.76 1.73 4.04
C VAL A 39 -1.24 2.16 5.41
N ARG A 40 -1.90 3.12 6.05
CA ARG A 40 -1.47 3.61 7.37
C ARG A 40 -1.65 2.55 8.45
N LEU A 41 -2.72 1.78 8.39
CA LEU A 41 -2.90 0.67 9.33
C LEU A 41 -1.79 -0.38 9.15
N THR A 42 -1.45 -0.70 7.92
CA THR A 42 -0.38 -1.66 7.61
C THR A 42 0.96 -1.15 8.14
N GLU A 43 1.27 0.11 7.92
CA GLU A 43 2.50 0.72 8.45
C GLU A 43 2.53 0.68 9.97
N THR A 44 1.42 1.00 10.62
CA THR A 44 1.30 0.96 12.08
C THR A 44 1.54 -0.45 12.60
N LEU A 45 0.95 -1.45 11.95
CA LEU A 45 1.18 -2.84 12.33
C LEU A 45 2.65 -3.21 12.22
N ILE A 46 3.29 -2.91 11.09
CA ILE A 46 4.65 -3.32 10.82
C ILE A 46 5.66 -2.59 11.72
N ASN A 47 5.54 -1.27 11.84
CA ASN A 47 6.54 -0.47 12.52
C ASN A 47 6.25 -0.21 13.98
N ASP A 48 5.00 0.06 14.35
CA ASP A 48 4.66 0.39 15.73
C ASP A 48 4.35 -0.84 16.56
N THR A 49 3.57 -1.77 16.02
CA THR A 49 3.11 -2.95 16.76
C THR A 49 4.14 -4.07 16.71
N LEU A 50 4.61 -4.42 15.53
CA LEU A 50 5.61 -5.48 15.35
C LEU A 50 7.05 -4.98 15.50
N GLN A 51 7.25 -3.68 15.45
CA GLN A 51 8.57 -3.04 15.60
C GLN A 51 9.61 -3.58 14.61
N VAL A 52 9.20 -3.81 13.38
CA VAL A 52 10.06 -4.36 12.33
C VAL A 52 11.12 -3.38 11.87
N GLY A 53 10.80 -2.09 11.88
CA GLY A 53 11.75 -1.07 11.41
C GLY A 53 11.82 -0.99 9.89
N ALA A 54 10.68 -1.10 9.23
CA ALA A 54 10.62 -0.93 7.78
C ALA A 54 10.90 0.53 7.41
N GLU A 55 11.61 0.72 6.31
CA GLU A 55 11.88 2.04 5.78
C GLU A 55 10.64 2.59 5.09
N VAL A 56 10.18 3.77 5.50
CA VAL A 56 9.01 4.41 4.92
C VAL A 56 9.43 5.77 4.38
N THR A 57 9.11 6.01 3.11
CA THR A 57 9.40 7.26 2.43
C THR A 57 8.10 7.85 1.89
N VAL A 58 7.89 9.14 2.13
CA VAL A 58 6.71 9.85 1.63
C VAL A 58 7.17 11.00 0.75
N ASP A 59 6.65 11.06 -0.47
CA ASP A 59 6.90 12.15 -1.40
C ASP A 59 5.59 12.91 -1.63
N PRO A 60 5.41 14.07 -0.98
CA PRO A 60 4.16 14.82 -1.13
C PRO A 60 3.94 15.37 -2.53
N SER A 61 5.01 15.63 -3.27
CA SER A 61 4.88 16.21 -4.62
C SER A 61 4.23 15.25 -5.60
N THR A 62 4.40 13.95 -5.41
CA THR A 62 3.81 12.91 -6.26
C THR A 62 2.75 12.09 -5.55
N ALA A 63 2.43 12.46 -4.31
CA ALA A 63 1.50 11.72 -3.46
C ALA A 63 1.87 10.24 -3.41
N THR A 64 3.14 9.95 -3.14
CA THR A 64 3.68 8.59 -3.15
C THR A 64 4.16 8.21 -1.76
N ILE A 65 3.78 7.01 -1.31
CA ILE A 65 4.32 6.41 -0.11
C ILE A 65 4.96 5.06 -0.49
N THR A 66 6.18 4.85 -0.01
CA THR A 66 6.95 3.64 -0.27
C THR A 66 7.34 3.02 1.06
N LEU A 67 7.15 1.72 1.19
CA LEU A 67 7.58 0.97 2.37
C LEU A 67 8.45 -0.20 1.92
N ARG A 68 9.58 -0.39 2.58
CA ARG A 68 10.49 -1.50 2.32
C ARG A 68 10.82 -2.21 3.62
N LEU A 69 10.62 -3.52 3.63
CA LEU A 69 11.02 -4.33 4.77
C LEU A 69 12.54 -4.48 4.79
N PRO A 70 13.16 -4.56 5.98
CA PRO A 70 14.56 -4.93 6.06
C PRO A 70 14.77 -6.38 5.62
N ASP A 71 16.01 -6.70 5.23
CA ASP A 71 16.33 -8.04 4.70
C ASP A 71 16.01 -9.17 5.68
N GLN A 72 16.08 -8.87 6.96
CA GLN A 72 15.85 -9.86 8.02
C GLN A 72 14.49 -9.71 8.69
N ALA A 73 13.51 -9.18 7.97
CA ALA A 73 12.18 -9.00 8.51
C ALA A 73 11.54 -10.36 8.85
N PRO A 74 10.76 -10.44 9.93
CA PRO A 74 10.04 -11.67 10.25
C PRO A 74 8.93 -11.94 9.22
N LYS A 75 8.57 -13.21 9.08
CA LYS A 75 7.55 -13.62 8.10
C LYS A 75 6.19 -12.99 8.34
N CYS A 76 5.88 -12.60 9.56
CA CYS A 76 4.62 -11.91 9.84
C CYS A 76 4.53 -10.57 9.12
N ALA A 77 5.67 -9.92 8.87
CA ALA A 77 5.69 -8.68 8.10
C ALA A 77 5.33 -8.92 6.63
N ASP A 78 5.82 -10.02 6.05
CA ASP A 78 5.44 -10.41 4.69
C ASP A 78 3.93 -10.64 4.60
N LYS A 79 3.37 -11.30 5.61
CA LYS A 79 1.93 -11.57 5.64
C LYS A 79 1.10 -10.31 5.81
N ALA A 80 1.60 -9.34 6.57
CA ALA A 80 0.93 -8.04 6.69
C ALA A 80 0.84 -7.34 5.34
N LEU A 81 1.94 -7.37 4.57
CA LEU A 81 1.95 -6.79 3.23
C LEU A 81 1.03 -7.57 2.28
N LEU A 82 1.00 -8.89 2.41
CA LEU A 82 0.10 -9.71 1.59
C LEU A 82 -1.36 -9.40 1.87
N ALA A 83 -1.70 -9.16 3.14
CA ALA A 83 -3.06 -8.77 3.50
C ALA A 83 -3.45 -7.44 2.87
N LEU A 84 -2.54 -6.46 2.90
CA LEU A 84 -2.78 -5.19 2.23
C LEU A 84 -2.97 -5.38 0.73
N GLN A 85 -2.12 -6.19 0.10
CA GLN A 85 -2.22 -6.49 -1.33
C GLN A 85 -3.58 -7.09 -1.68
N ARG A 86 -4.03 -8.07 -0.89
CA ARG A 86 -5.31 -8.72 -1.11
C ARG A 86 -6.47 -7.75 -0.96
N TYR A 87 -6.43 -6.94 0.08
CA TYR A 87 -7.49 -5.95 0.30
C TYR A 87 -7.55 -4.94 -0.85
N LEU A 88 -6.41 -4.42 -1.28
CA LEU A 88 -6.39 -3.46 -2.37
C LEU A 88 -6.81 -4.08 -3.71
N LYS A 89 -6.53 -5.36 -3.93
CA LYS A 89 -7.05 -6.07 -5.11
C LYS A 89 -8.57 -6.17 -5.09
N GLU A 90 -9.15 -6.48 -3.94
CA GLU A 90 -10.60 -6.50 -3.81
C GLU A 90 -11.20 -5.12 -4.08
N LEU A 91 -10.57 -4.09 -3.52
CA LEU A 91 -11.01 -2.72 -3.74
C LEU A 91 -10.94 -2.34 -5.23
N SER A 92 -9.91 -2.81 -5.94
CA SER A 92 -9.76 -2.54 -7.36
C SER A 92 -10.84 -3.21 -8.20
N LEU A 93 -11.39 -4.34 -7.73
CA LEU A 93 -12.51 -4.97 -8.41
C LEU A 93 -13.82 -4.21 -8.19
N GLU A 94 -13.99 -3.61 -7.02
CA GLU A 94 -15.14 -2.78 -6.70
C GLU A 94 -15.07 -1.41 -7.38
N CYS A 95 -13.86 -0.86 -7.48
CA CYS A 95 -13.62 0.50 -7.99
C CYS A 95 -12.52 0.47 -9.05
N PRO A 96 -12.78 -0.16 -10.22
CA PRO A 96 -11.73 -0.37 -11.22
C PRO A 96 -11.17 0.92 -11.82
N ASP A 97 -11.94 2.01 -11.78
CA ASP A 97 -11.46 3.29 -12.26
C ASP A 97 -10.72 4.10 -11.19
N GLY A 98 -10.73 3.64 -9.94
CA GLY A 98 -10.13 4.36 -8.81
C GLY A 98 -8.76 3.86 -8.42
N ILE A 99 -8.49 2.57 -8.57
CA ILE A 99 -7.22 1.98 -8.13
C ILE A 99 -6.84 0.79 -9.01
N GLY A 100 -5.54 0.72 -9.32
CA GLY A 100 -4.93 -0.43 -9.98
C GLY A 100 -3.86 -1.03 -9.10
N VAL A 101 -3.73 -2.35 -9.11
CA VAL A 101 -2.76 -3.09 -8.30
C VAL A 101 -1.89 -3.95 -9.19
N VAL A 102 -0.56 -3.83 -9.00
CA VAL A 102 0.43 -4.59 -9.75
C VAL A 102 1.35 -5.30 -8.77
N VAL A 103 1.64 -6.57 -9.02
CA VAL A 103 2.57 -7.34 -8.23
C VAL A 103 3.82 -7.62 -9.08
N ARG A 104 4.98 -7.20 -8.58
CA ARG A 104 6.26 -7.37 -9.27
C ARG A 104 7.14 -8.34 -8.49
N LYS A 105 7.94 -9.03 -9.20
CA LYS A 105 8.88 -10.00 -8.60
C LYS A 105 10.06 -9.36 -7.89
#